data_5746fcc75235110d0aeffa60b315129c
#
_entry.id   5746fcc75235110d0aeffa60b315129c
#
_cell.length_a   1.000
_cell.length_b   1.000
_cell.length_c   1.000
_cell.angle_alpha   90.00
_cell.angle_beta   90.00
_cell.angle_gamma   90.00
#
_symmetry.space_group_name_H-M   'P 1'
#
loop_
_entity.id
_entity.type
_entity.pdbx_description
1 polymer ?
#
loop_
_entity_poly.entity_id
_entity_poly.type
_entity_poly.pdbx_seq_one_letter_code
_entity_poly.pdbx_strand_id
1 'polypeptide(L)'
;MEVIVKNVPLLKKKDWAGNRLSKYKGGEKIGESWEVSTHFSGVSEVIYNGKVIPLTEFVRKFEDVLGFSEFPIMVKLLDVGRLLSVQVHPSDEIAKKLGEKDRGKSEGWIALSRGKVYLGMKDYSKDATIENLVVFEAEVFDTFPINPGTVHTAENIFLLEVSTPSDLTYRIYDPYGRETHLEKARYCVREVKINKGKMKLEMEEFYAEVVEVKGEKSFQDDRVNVIVALNEVFIRSKNSLKLNEYESCIILPNNEYAVEGEGFVVRIYPLEDNN
;
A
#
# COMPACT_ATOMS: atom_id res chain seq x y z
N MET A 1 12.62 25.76 0.84
CA MET A 1 11.44 24.85 0.78
C MET A 1 11.94 23.44 1.06
N GLU A 2 11.35 22.78 2.04
CA GLU A 2 11.61 21.35 2.27
C GLU A 2 11.05 20.55 1.09
N VAL A 3 11.86 19.68 0.53
CA VAL A 3 11.47 18.80 -0.59
C VAL A 3 11.29 17.36 -0.14
N ILE A 4 11.78 17.02 1.05
CA ILE A 4 11.57 15.75 1.72
C ILE A 4 10.73 16.03 2.96
N VAL A 5 9.57 15.39 3.08
CA VAL A 5 8.68 15.52 4.24
C VAL A 5 8.41 14.15 4.85
N LYS A 6 8.51 14.08 6.19
CA LYS A 6 8.26 12.84 6.93
C LYS A 6 6.76 12.59 7.05
N ASN A 7 6.32 11.38 6.76
CA ASN A 7 4.93 10.97 7.00
C ASN A 7 4.67 10.72 8.48
N VAL A 8 3.47 11.05 8.92
CA VAL A 8 2.89 10.68 10.20
C VAL A 8 1.66 9.82 9.89
N PRO A 9 1.77 8.50 10.05
CA PRO A 9 0.76 7.58 9.57
C PRO A 9 -0.51 7.60 10.42
N LEU A 10 -1.64 7.27 9.80
CA LEU A 10 -2.87 6.94 10.50
C LEU A 10 -2.85 5.46 10.89
N LEU A 11 -2.88 5.17 12.20
CA LEU A 11 -2.86 3.82 12.73
C LEU A 11 -4.28 3.29 12.92
N LYS A 12 -4.57 2.09 12.41
CA LYS A 12 -5.88 1.43 12.54
C LYS A 12 -5.76 0.10 13.29
N LYS A 13 -6.55 -0.03 14.36
CA LYS A 13 -6.70 -1.29 15.10
C LYS A 13 -7.51 -2.29 14.30
N LYS A 14 -7.10 -3.55 14.33
CA LYS A 14 -7.76 -4.65 13.63
C LYS A 14 -7.74 -5.92 14.46
N ASP A 15 -8.81 -6.71 14.36
CA ASP A 15 -8.92 -7.99 15.08
C ASP A 15 -7.94 -9.05 14.57
N TRP A 16 -7.49 -8.92 13.33
CA TRP A 16 -6.51 -9.80 12.69
C TRP A 16 -5.06 -9.35 12.88
N ALA A 17 -4.82 -8.24 13.60
CA ALA A 17 -3.50 -7.67 13.75
C ALA A 17 -2.48 -8.63 14.36
N GLY A 18 -1.25 -8.54 13.87
CA GLY A 18 -0.05 -9.06 14.50
C GLY A 18 0.48 -8.14 15.61
N ASN A 19 1.75 -8.31 15.95
CA ASN A 19 2.40 -7.51 17.00
C ASN A 19 3.53 -6.61 16.46
N ARG A 20 3.84 -6.67 15.15
CA ARG A 20 4.97 -5.93 14.57
C ARG A 20 4.70 -4.44 14.55
N LEU A 21 3.59 -4.01 13.93
CA LEU A 21 3.24 -2.57 13.89
C LEU A 21 3.09 -1.98 15.29
N SER A 22 2.47 -2.71 16.23
CA SER A 22 2.36 -2.26 17.62
C SER A 22 3.73 -2.04 18.28
N LYS A 23 4.74 -2.86 17.94
CA LYS A 23 6.11 -2.72 18.43
C LYS A 23 6.81 -1.49 17.83
N TYR A 24 6.66 -1.23 16.53
CA TYR A 24 7.38 -0.15 15.82
C TYR A 24 6.67 1.20 15.87
N LYS A 25 5.34 1.21 15.85
CA LYS A 25 4.52 2.43 15.80
C LYS A 25 3.85 2.78 17.14
N GLY A 26 3.92 1.87 18.13
CA GLY A 26 3.19 2.00 19.39
C GLY A 26 1.73 1.60 19.29
N GLY A 27 1.03 1.57 20.43
CA GLY A 27 -0.37 1.18 20.52
C GLY A 27 -0.56 -0.34 20.62
N GLU A 28 -1.82 -0.77 20.59
CA GLU A 28 -2.21 -2.18 20.70
C GLU A 28 -3.08 -2.60 19.51
N LYS A 29 -2.86 -3.83 19.01
CA LYS A 29 -3.62 -4.41 17.91
C LYS A 29 -3.61 -3.54 16.64
N ILE A 30 -2.49 -2.89 16.35
CA ILE A 30 -2.37 -2.11 15.12
C ILE A 30 -2.19 -3.09 13.97
N GLY A 31 -3.21 -3.21 13.13
CA GLY A 31 -3.18 -4.06 11.94
C GLY A 31 -2.80 -3.30 10.68
N GLU A 32 -3.10 -2.01 10.61
CA GLU A 32 -2.76 -1.17 9.46
C GLU A 32 -2.09 0.12 9.92
N SER A 33 -1.07 0.53 9.19
CA SER A 33 -0.43 1.85 9.27
C SER A 33 -0.55 2.50 7.89
N TRP A 34 -1.40 3.51 7.77
CA TRP A 34 -1.64 4.24 6.52
C TRP A 34 -0.58 5.34 6.40
N GLU A 35 0.49 5.01 5.71
CA GLU A 35 1.67 5.88 5.57
C GLU A 35 1.37 7.09 4.68
N VAL A 36 0.66 6.86 3.56
CA VAL A 36 0.24 7.89 2.62
C VAL A 36 -1.22 7.67 2.28
N SER A 37 -2.07 8.63 2.62
CA SER A 37 -3.49 8.62 2.28
C SER A 37 -4.09 10.03 2.35
N THR A 38 -4.75 10.46 1.28
CA THR A 38 -5.65 11.63 1.26
C THR A 38 -7.11 11.19 1.23
N HIS A 39 -7.38 9.88 1.32
CA HIS A 39 -8.70 9.28 1.19
C HIS A 39 -9.64 9.70 2.32
N PHE A 40 -10.93 9.92 2.01
CA PHE A 40 -11.93 10.39 2.98
C PHE A 40 -12.17 9.43 4.16
N SER A 41 -11.91 8.12 4.02
CA SER A 41 -12.00 7.14 5.12
C SER A 41 -10.82 7.20 6.10
N GLY A 42 -9.79 7.99 5.78
CA GLY A 42 -8.64 8.19 6.65
C GLY A 42 -7.51 8.96 5.97
N VAL A 43 -7.19 10.12 6.51
CA VAL A 43 -6.12 10.99 6.03
C VAL A 43 -4.90 10.79 6.92
N SER A 44 -3.73 10.53 6.34
CA SER A 44 -2.44 10.60 7.02
C SER A 44 -1.96 12.05 7.13
N GLU A 45 -0.89 12.28 7.90
CA GLU A 45 -0.32 13.60 8.11
C GLU A 45 1.14 13.62 7.66
N VAL A 46 1.72 14.81 7.55
CA VAL A 46 3.16 15.02 7.27
C VAL A 46 3.74 16.06 8.21
N ILE A 47 5.05 15.97 8.45
CA ILE A 47 5.80 17.01 9.15
C ILE A 47 6.39 17.94 8.07
N TYR A 48 5.89 19.17 8.03
CA TYR A 48 6.35 20.21 7.12
C TYR A 48 6.68 21.49 7.88
N ASN A 49 7.89 22.02 7.71
CA ASN A 49 8.42 23.19 8.45
C ASN A 49 8.25 23.03 9.99
N GLY A 50 8.53 21.84 10.52
CA GLY A 50 8.41 21.49 11.93
C GLY A 50 6.98 21.40 12.47
N LYS A 51 5.95 21.43 11.63
CA LYS A 51 4.53 21.29 12.00
C LYS A 51 3.94 20.04 11.41
N VAL A 52 3.09 19.36 12.18
CA VAL A 52 2.26 18.26 11.68
C VAL A 52 1.03 18.88 11.01
N ILE A 53 0.79 18.54 9.76
CA ILE A 53 -0.36 18.98 8.97
C ILE A 53 -0.97 17.79 8.23
N PRO A 54 -2.30 17.81 7.95
CA PRO A 54 -2.93 16.78 7.12
C PRO A 54 -2.28 16.70 5.73
N LEU A 55 -2.13 15.50 5.20
CA LEU A 55 -1.58 15.29 3.86
C LEU A 55 -2.42 16.00 2.78
N THR A 56 -3.75 16.09 2.97
CA THR A 56 -4.64 16.85 2.08
C THR A 56 -4.30 18.35 2.04
N GLU A 57 -3.91 18.93 3.18
CA GLU A 57 -3.44 20.32 3.23
C GLU A 57 -2.10 20.48 2.53
N PHE A 58 -1.18 19.55 2.76
CA PHE A 58 0.13 19.54 2.09
C PHE A 58 -0.03 19.43 0.57
N VAL A 59 -0.84 18.49 0.07
CA VAL A 59 -1.10 18.31 -1.36
C VAL A 59 -1.68 19.57 -1.98
N ARG A 60 -2.70 20.17 -1.37
CA ARG A 60 -3.30 21.44 -1.84
C ARG A 60 -2.28 22.57 -1.92
N LYS A 61 -1.39 22.66 -0.94
CA LYS A 61 -0.33 23.68 -0.91
C LYS A 61 0.69 23.53 -2.04
N PHE A 62 0.91 22.31 -2.51
CA PHE A 62 1.90 21.96 -3.53
C PHE A 62 1.29 21.43 -4.81
N GLU A 63 -0.01 21.68 -5.06
CA GLU A 63 -0.76 21.16 -6.21
C GLU A 63 -0.06 21.48 -7.54
N ASP A 64 0.42 22.74 -7.71
CA ASP A 64 1.15 23.17 -8.91
C ASP A 64 2.48 22.40 -9.12
N VAL A 65 3.09 21.91 -8.05
CA VAL A 65 4.36 21.16 -8.09
C VAL A 65 4.10 19.67 -8.25
N LEU A 66 3.07 19.15 -7.60
CA LEU A 66 2.70 17.75 -7.59
C LEU A 66 1.96 17.34 -8.86
N GLY A 67 1.20 18.26 -9.46
CA GLY A 67 0.38 18.00 -10.64
C GLY A 67 -0.97 17.31 -10.33
N PHE A 68 -1.33 17.18 -9.05
CA PHE A 68 -2.60 16.57 -8.63
C PHE A 68 -3.14 17.23 -7.35
N SER A 69 -4.46 17.21 -7.17
CA SER A 69 -5.18 17.74 -6.00
C SER A 69 -5.45 16.70 -4.91
N GLU A 70 -5.34 15.40 -5.25
CA GLU A 70 -5.43 14.26 -4.35
C GLU A 70 -4.26 13.33 -4.62
N PHE A 71 -3.69 12.72 -3.57
CA PHE A 71 -2.55 11.81 -3.76
C PHE A 71 -3.01 10.57 -4.53
N PRO A 72 -2.40 10.26 -5.70
CA PRO A 72 -2.95 9.28 -6.64
C PRO A 72 -2.80 7.83 -6.20
N ILE A 73 -2.08 7.59 -5.10
CA ILE A 73 -1.90 6.26 -4.50
C ILE A 73 -2.06 6.31 -2.98
N MET A 74 -2.42 5.17 -2.41
CA MET A 74 -2.31 4.91 -0.97
C MET A 74 -1.16 3.96 -0.71
N VAL A 75 -0.44 4.19 0.41
CA VAL A 75 0.64 3.31 0.87
C VAL A 75 0.34 2.90 2.30
N LYS A 76 0.30 1.60 2.55
CA LYS A 76 -0.01 1.04 3.86
C LYS A 76 0.99 -0.04 4.26
N LEU A 77 1.24 -0.18 5.57
CA LEU A 77 1.83 -1.37 6.14
C LEU A 77 0.71 -2.20 6.78
N LEU A 78 0.68 -3.49 6.51
CA LEU A 78 -0.32 -4.43 7.01
C LEU A 78 0.37 -5.50 7.87
N ASP A 79 0.08 -5.53 9.17
CA ASP A 79 0.60 -6.56 10.08
C ASP A 79 -0.45 -7.65 10.29
N VAL A 80 -0.46 -8.60 9.38
CA VAL A 80 -1.43 -9.70 9.33
C VAL A 80 -0.96 -10.83 10.24
N GLY A 81 -1.48 -10.86 11.47
CA GLY A 81 -1.18 -11.93 12.44
C GLY A 81 -2.10 -13.14 12.31
N ARG A 82 -3.28 -12.98 11.74
CA ARG A 82 -4.30 -14.02 11.51
C ARG A 82 -4.95 -13.80 10.15
N LEU A 83 -5.71 -14.77 9.68
CA LEU A 83 -6.37 -14.72 8.36
C LEU A 83 -7.15 -13.41 8.16
N LEU A 84 -6.88 -12.70 7.07
CA LEU A 84 -7.73 -11.59 6.60
C LEU A 84 -9.08 -12.12 6.10
N SER A 85 -10.05 -11.23 5.87
CA SER A 85 -11.24 -11.60 5.11
C SER A 85 -10.85 -12.09 3.71
N VAL A 86 -11.55 -13.10 3.20
CA VAL A 86 -11.53 -13.38 1.77
C VAL A 86 -12.33 -12.30 1.07
N GLN A 87 -11.69 -11.60 0.15
CA GLN A 87 -12.21 -10.36 -0.41
C GLN A 87 -11.90 -10.19 -1.89
N VAL A 88 -12.62 -9.28 -2.51
CA VAL A 88 -12.42 -8.84 -3.89
C VAL A 88 -12.68 -7.34 -4.00
N HIS A 89 -11.95 -6.66 -4.86
CA HIS A 89 -12.16 -5.24 -5.17
C HIS A 89 -12.81 -5.08 -6.54
N PRO A 90 -13.75 -4.12 -6.69
CA PRO A 90 -14.33 -3.79 -8.00
C PRO A 90 -13.36 -2.97 -8.86
N SER A 91 -13.57 -2.99 -10.18
CA SER A 91 -13.07 -1.94 -11.07
C SER A 91 -13.86 -0.64 -10.90
N ASP A 92 -13.34 0.48 -11.42
CA ASP A 92 -14.03 1.77 -11.41
C ASP A 92 -15.42 1.67 -12.08
N GLU A 93 -15.51 0.94 -13.19
CA GLU A 93 -16.77 0.70 -13.89
C GLU A 93 -17.80 -0.02 -13.01
N ILE A 94 -17.36 -1.08 -12.31
CA ILE A 94 -18.23 -1.87 -11.43
C ILE A 94 -18.63 -1.07 -10.20
N ALA A 95 -17.69 -0.35 -9.57
CA ALA A 95 -17.98 0.52 -8.43
C ALA A 95 -19.05 1.56 -8.78
N LYS A 96 -18.89 2.23 -9.93
CA LYS A 96 -19.87 3.19 -10.45
C LYS A 96 -21.23 2.54 -10.73
N LYS A 97 -21.24 1.35 -11.37
CA LYS A 97 -22.48 0.60 -11.66
C LYS A 97 -23.24 0.18 -10.41
N LEU A 98 -22.52 -0.15 -9.34
CA LEU A 98 -23.09 -0.52 -8.04
C LEU A 98 -23.45 0.68 -7.16
N GLY A 99 -23.23 1.92 -7.64
CA GLY A 99 -23.58 3.15 -6.96
C GLY A 99 -22.67 3.45 -5.76
N GLU A 100 -21.44 2.94 -5.77
CA GLU A 100 -20.47 3.22 -4.71
C GLU A 100 -20.02 4.69 -4.78
N LYS A 101 -19.71 5.24 -3.61
CA LYS A 101 -19.14 6.59 -3.49
C LYS A 101 -17.63 6.59 -3.76
N ASP A 102 -17.00 5.44 -3.53
CA ASP A 102 -15.59 5.22 -3.71
C ASP A 102 -15.32 4.66 -5.13
N ARG A 103 -14.13 4.88 -5.64
CA ARG A 103 -13.67 4.29 -6.89
C ARG A 103 -13.33 2.81 -6.71
N GLY A 104 -13.09 2.11 -7.82
CA GLY A 104 -12.52 0.78 -7.84
C GLY A 104 -11.12 0.74 -7.20
N LYS A 105 -10.62 -0.45 -6.92
CA LYS A 105 -9.32 -0.60 -6.27
C LYS A 105 -8.43 -1.59 -7.01
N SER A 106 -7.33 -1.07 -7.55
CA SER A 106 -6.14 -1.83 -7.91
C SER A 106 -5.18 -1.78 -6.75
N GLU A 107 -4.59 -2.89 -6.39
CA GLU A 107 -3.56 -2.92 -5.34
C GLU A 107 -2.45 -3.92 -5.65
N GLY A 108 -1.37 -3.81 -4.91
CA GLY A 108 -0.31 -4.78 -4.95
C GLY A 108 0.39 -4.86 -3.61
N TRP A 109 0.91 -6.04 -3.31
CA TRP A 109 1.59 -6.33 -2.05
C TRP A 109 3.06 -6.67 -2.26
N ILE A 110 3.90 -6.17 -1.36
CA ILE A 110 5.30 -6.58 -1.20
C ILE A 110 5.41 -7.26 0.16
N ALA A 111 5.83 -8.53 0.18
CA ALA A 111 6.03 -9.28 1.40
C ALA A 111 7.27 -8.77 2.16
N LEU A 112 7.08 -8.30 3.38
CA LEU A 112 8.15 -7.87 4.29
C LEU A 112 8.54 -8.96 5.29
N SER A 113 7.77 -10.06 5.32
CA SER A 113 8.09 -11.29 6.07
C SER A 113 7.60 -12.50 5.31
N ARG A 114 8.01 -13.68 5.74
CA ARG A 114 7.38 -14.93 5.34
C ARG A 114 5.94 -15.00 5.83
N GLY A 115 5.09 -15.73 5.11
CA GLY A 115 3.70 -15.98 5.43
C GLY A 115 2.94 -16.53 4.24
N LYS A 116 1.61 -16.47 4.28
CA LYS A 116 0.77 -17.00 3.20
C LYS A 116 -0.01 -15.90 2.51
N VAL A 117 0.00 -15.93 1.20
CA VAL A 117 -0.84 -15.11 0.34
C VAL A 117 -1.72 -16.04 -0.49
N TYR A 118 -3.00 -15.78 -0.49
CA TYR A 118 -3.99 -16.50 -1.30
C TYR A 118 -4.46 -15.56 -2.39
N LEU A 119 -4.31 -15.96 -3.66
CA LEU A 119 -4.54 -15.08 -4.79
C LEU A 119 -5.19 -15.83 -5.95
N GLY A 120 -6.43 -15.43 -6.30
CA GLY A 120 -7.25 -16.10 -7.31
C GLY A 120 -7.82 -17.43 -6.85
N MET A 121 -8.66 -18.02 -7.69
CA MET A 121 -9.36 -19.27 -7.41
C MET A 121 -8.78 -20.40 -8.28
N LYS A 122 -8.77 -21.62 -7.74
CA LYS A 122 -8.41 -22.85 -8.47
C LYS A 122 -9.50 -23.25 -9.49
N ASP A 123 -10.75 -22.99 -9.11
CA ASP A 123 -11.93 -23.32 -9.90
C ASP A 123 -13.00 -22.22 -9.73
N TYR A 124 -13.18 -21.42 -10.76
CA TYR A 124 -14.12 -20.29 -10.76
C TYR A 124 -15.61 -20.71 -10.90
N SER A 125 -15.90 -21.98 -11.10
CA SER A 125 -17.26 -22.53 -11.06
C SER A 125 -17.75 -22.81 -9.63
N LYS A 126 -16.87 -22.75 -8.63
CA LYS A 126 -17.15 -23.02 -7.22
C LYS A 126 -17.11 -21.74 -6.38
N ASP A 127 -17.57 -21.86 -5.14
CA ASP A 127 -17.51 -20.77 -4.18
C ASP A 127 -16.04 -20.42 -3.81
N ALA A 128 -15.80 -19.16 -3.46
CA ALA A 128 -14.50 -18.63 -3.06
C ALA A 128 -14.20 -19.00 -1.59
N THR A 129 -14.09 -20.28 -1.30
CA THR A 129 -13.63 -20.79 0.00
C THR A 129 -12.10 -20.80 0.04
N ILE A 130 -11.51 -20.84 1.24
CA ILE A 130 -10.04 -20.89 1.42
C ILE A 130 -9.42 -22.07 0.65
N GLU A 131 -10.06 -23.22 0.67
CA GLU A 131 -9.61 -24.44 0.00
C GLU A 131 -9.58 -24.29 -1.53
N ASN A 132 -10.46 -23.42 -2.07
CA ASN A 132 -10.54 -23.13 -3.50
C ASN A 132 -9.61 -22.00 -3.94
N LEU A 133 -8.90 -21.33 -3.04
CA LEU A 133 -7.92 -20.30 -3.42
C LEU A 133 -6.57 -20.92 -3.76
N VAL A 134 -5.85 -20.25 -4.67
CA VAL A 134 -4.44 -20.56 -4.95
C VAL A 134 -3.59 -19.98 -3.84
N VAL A 135 -2.79 -20.79 -3.17
CA VAL A 135 -1.92 -20.37 -2.08
C VAL A 135 -0.48 -20.24 -2.51
N PHE A 136 0.17 -19.18 -2.03
CA PHE A 136 1.60 -18.93 -2.16
C PHE A 136 2.23 -18.87 -0.78
N GLU A 137 3.24 -19.70 -0.54
CA GLU A 137 4.19 -19.48 0.56
C GLU A 137 5.08 -18.30 0.16
N ALA A 138 4.82 -17.16 0.78
CA ALA A 138 5.51 -15.92 0.46
C ALA A 138 6.86 -15.85 1.16
N GLU A 139 7.88 -15.51 0.40
CA GLU A 139 9.21 -15.16 0.88
C GLU A 139 9.36 -13.63 0.96
N VAL A 140 10.32 -13.16 1.75
CA VAL A 140 10.63 -11.73 1.86
C VAL A 140 10.91 -11.14 0.49
N PHE A 141 10.27 -10.00 0.16
CA PHE A 141 10.33 -9.27 -1.10
C PHE A 141 9.64 -9.94 -2.29
N ASP A 142 8.88 -11.02 -2.06
CA ASP A 142 7.92 -11.45 -3.07
C ASP A 142 6.87 -10.36 -3.30
N THR A 143 6.43 -10.20 -4.54
CA THR A 143 5.46 -9.19 -4.94
C THR A 143 4.23 -9.83 -5.57
N PHE A 144 3.07 -9.30 -5.26
CA PHE A 144 1.77 -9.83 -5.66
C PHE A 144 0.91 -8.71 -6.24
N PRO A 145 0.83 -8.56 -7.57
CA PRO A 145 -0.13 -7.67 -8.20
C PRO A 145 -1.55 -8.21 -8.03
N ILE A 146 -2.48 -7.37 -7.60
CA ILE A 146 -3.86 -7.69 -7.29
C ILE A 146 -4.78 -6.76 -8.10
N ASN A 147 -5.08 -7.16 -9.32
CA ASN A 147 -5.99 -6.41 -10.18
C ASN A 147 -7.45 -6.51 -9.69
N PRO A 148 -8.31 -5.52 -10.00
CA PRO A 148 -9.73 -5.59 -9.72
C PRO A 148 -10.34 -6.92 -10.19
N GLY A 149 -11.19 -7.54 -9.36
CA GLY A 149 -11.81 -8.82 -9.65
C GLY A 149 -11.03 -10.05 -9.13
N THR A 150 -9.80 -9.85 -8.65
CA THR A 150 -9.00 -10.93 -8.05
C THR A 150 -9.47 -11.23 -6.63
N VAL A 151 -9.93 -12.45 -6.37
CA VAL A 151 -10.21 -12.92 -5.00
C VAL A 151 -8.89 -13.12 -4.28
N HIS A 152 -8.75 -12.57 -3.08
CA HIS A 152 -7.50 -12.65 -2.33
C HIS A 152 -7.70 -12.60 -0.81
N THR A 153 -6.70 -13.07 -0.10
CA THR A 153 -6.53 -12.92 1.35
C THR A 153 -5.08 -13.22 1.73
N ALA A 154 -4.73 -12.98 2.99
CA ALA A 154 -3.40 -13.27 3.52
C ALA A 154 -3.47 -13.77 4.96
N GLU A 155 -2.44 -14.47 5.41
CA GLU A 155 -2.34 -15.01 6.75
C GLU A 155 -0.89 -15.00 7.25
N ASN A 156 -0.72 -14.57 8.51
CA ASN A 156 0.56 -14.59 9.23
C ASN A 156 1.72 -13.98 8.45
N ILE A 157 1.53 -12.77 7.92
CA ILE A 157 2.49 -12.07 7.05
C ILE A 157 2.51 -10.57 7.36
N PHE A 158 3.66 -9.93 7.16
CA PHE A 158 3.80 -8.48 7.16
C PHE A 158 3.97 -8.00 5.73
N LEU A 159 3.15 -7.06 5.31
CA LEU A 159 3.04 -6.60 3.93
C LEU A 159 3.20 -5.07 3.85
N LEU A 160 3.77 -4.61 2.75
CA LEU A 160 3.56 -3.27 2.25
C LEU A 160 2.51 -3.36 1.13
N GLU A 161 1.42 -2.62 1.28
CA GLU A 161 0.37 -2.45 0.27
C GLU A 161 0.53 -1.10 -0.42
N VAL A 162 0.49 -1.11 -1.74
CA VAL A 162 0.29 0.08 -2.55
C VAL A 162 -1.01 -0.11 -3.32
N SER A 163 -1.86 0.91 -3.36
CA SER A 163 -3.14 0.83 -4.07
C SER A 163 -3.54 2.17 -4.69
N THR A 164 -4.47 2.14 -5.64
CA THR A 164 -5.25 3.33 -5.99
C THR A 164 -5.94 3.87 -4.73
N PRO A 165 -6.28 5.18 -4.66
CA PRO A 165 -6.87 5.80 -3.47
C PRO A 165 -8.33 5.35 -3.27
N SER A 166 -8.50 4.11 -2.81
CA SER A 166 -9.78 3.47 -2.50
C SER A 166 -9.65 2.54 -1.28
N ASP A 167 -10.70 2.52 -0.45
CA ASP A 167 -10.85 1.58 0.67
C ASP A 167 -12.02 0.58 0.43
N LEU A 168 -12.54 0.56 -0.82
CA LEU A 168 -13.68 -0.26 -1.21
C LEU A 168 -13.32 -1.75 -1.27
N THR A 169 -13.97 -2.52 -0.42
CA THR A 169 -13.71 -3.96 -0.26
C THR A 169 -15.01 -4.74 -0.15
N TYR A 170 -15.20 -5.74 -1.00
CA TYR A 170 -16.30 -6.69 -0.87
C TYR A 170 -15.81 -7.99 -0.23
N ARG A 171 -16.26 -8.22 1.02
CA ARG A 171 -15.91 -9.43 1.77
C ARG A 171 -16.80 -10.59 1.34
N ILE A 172 -16.17 -11.69 0.97
CA ILE A 172 -16.82 -12.95 0.64
C ILE A 172 -16.95 -13.80 1.90
N TYR A 173 -15.89 -13.85 2.70
CA TYR A 173 -15.86 -14.50 3.99
C TYR A 173 -15.09 -13.64 5.00
N ASP A 174 -15.58 -13.57 6.22
CA ASP A 174 -14.92 -12.81 7.29
C ASP A 174 -14.89 -13.62 8.59
N PRO A 175 -13.71 -13.98 9.10
CA PRO A 175 -13.60 -14.80 10.32
C PRO A 175 -13.90 -14.03 11.61
N TYR A 176 -14.13 -12.72 11.55
CA TYR A 176 -14.37 -11.83 12.71
C TYR A 176 -15.82 -11.36 12.81
N GLY A 177 -16.70 -11.85 11.94
CA GLY A 177 -18.12 -11.51 11.96
C GLY A 177 -18.46 -10.14 11.40
N ARG A 178 -17.55 -9.51 10.62
CA ARG A 178 -17.87 -8.29 9.88
C ARG A 178 -18.82 -8.63 8.73
N GLU A 179 -19.56 -7.62 8.27
CA GLU A 179 -20.50 -7.78 7.16
C GLU A 179 -19.81 -8.35 5.91
N THR A 180 -20.47 -9.31 5.25
CA THR A 180 -20.10 -9.85 3.96
C THR A 180 -20.94 -9.23 2.84
N HIS A 181 -20.39 -9.19 1.62
CA HIS A 181 -20.99 -8.49 0.49
C HIS A 181 -21.10 -9.43 -0.72
N LEU A 182 -21.66 -10.64 -0.51
CA LEU A 182 -21.63 -11.73 -1.49
C LEU A 182 -22.24 -11.36 -2.84
N GLU A 183 -23.37 -10.63 -2.85
CA GLU A 183 -24.02 -10.22 -4.10
C GLU A 183 -23.10 -9.26 -4.90
N LYS A 184 -22.54 -8.24 -4.25
CA LYS A 184 -21.63 -7.29 -4.89
C LYS A 184 -20.32 -7.97 -5.33
N ALA A 185 -19.78 -8.87 -4.50
CA ALA A 185 -18.58 -9.63 -4.81
C ALA A 185 -18.74 -10.46 -6.10
N ARG A 186 -19.90 -11.08 -6.32
CA ARG A 186 -20.19 -11.85 -7.55
C ARG A 186 -20.08 -11.02 -8.82
N TYR A 187 -20.42 -9.73 -8.78
CA TYR A 187 -20.26 -8.84 -9.94
C TYR A 187 -18.76 -8.54 -10.21
N CYS A 188 -17.91 -8.67 -9.20
CA CYS A 188 -16.49 -8.30 -9.31
C CYS A 188 -15.60 -9.46 -9.71
N VAL A 189 -15.85 -10.67 -9.16
CA VAL A 189 -14.98 -11.83 -9.37
C VAL A 189 -14.73 -12.10 -10.84
N ARG A 190 -13.46 -12.20 -11.22
CA ARG A 190 -12.99 -12.51 -12.58
C ARG A 190 -11.89 -13.55 -12.51
N GLU A 191 -11.82 -14.37 -13.55
CA GLU A 191 -10.64 -15.18 -13.79
C GLU A 191 -9.51 -14.26 -14.26
N VAL A 192 -8.46 -14.18 -13.48
CA VAL A 192 -7.30 -13.29 -13.73
C VAL A 192 -6.03 -14.11 -13.80
N LYS A 193 -5.08 -13.65 -14.63
CA LYS A 193 -3.75 -14.23 -14.62
C LYS A 193 -3.05 -13.84 -13.32
N ILE A 194 -2.71 -14.86 -12.54
CA ILE A 194 -1.99 -14.66 -11.29
C ILE A 194 -0.50 -14.63 -11.59
N ASN A 195 0.16 -13.55 -11.15
CA ASN A 195 1.59 -13.40 -11.25
C ASN A 195 2.17 -13.18 -9.84
N LYS A 196 3.32 -13.79 -9.60
CA LYS A 196 4.17 -13.50 -8.45
C LYS A 196 5.50 -13.00 -8.98
N GLY A 197 5.96 -11.86 -8.48
CA GLY A 197 7.25 -11.27 -8.80
C GLY A 197 8.20 -11.29 -7.61
N LYS A 198 9.31 -10.58 -7.76
CA LYS A 198 10.31 -10.37 -6.69
C LYS A 198 10.91 -8.99 -6.78
N MET A 199 10.96 -8.28 -5.64
CA MET A 199 11.56 -6.95 -5.49
C MET A 199 10.93 -5.81 -6.30
N LYS A 200 10.13 -6.10 -7.33
CA LYS A 200 9.47 -5.11 -8.17
C LYS A 200 8.00 -5.44 -8.28
N LEU A 201 7.18 -4.42 -8.18
CA LEU A 201 5.74 -4.46 -8.32
C LEU A 201 5.33 -3.42 -9.36
N GLU A 202 4.83 -3.89 -10.49
CA GLU A 202 4.38 -3.06 -11.61
C GLU A 202 2.87 -3.20 -11.73
N MET A 203 2.16 -2.10 -11.57
CA MET A 203 0.73 -1.96 -11.82
C MET A 203 0.52 -0.88 -12.87
N GLU A 204 -0.67 -0.76 -13.39
CA GLU A 204 -0.99 0.28 -14.37
C GLU A 204 -0.86 1.69 -13.76
N GLU A 205 -1.24 1.83 -12.48
CA GLU A 205 -1.34 3.12 -11.80
C GLU A 205 -0.11 3.49 -10.97
N PHE A 206 0.75 2.52 -10.66
CA PHE A 206 1.94 2.76 -9.82
C PHE A 206 3.05 1.73 -10.03
N TYR A 207 4.24 2.12 -9.63
CA TYR A 207 5.40 1.25 -9.55
C TYR A 207 5.98 1.28 -8.13
N ALA A 208 6.41 0.13 -7.64
CA ALA A 208 7.16 0.00 -6.40
C ALA A 208 8.33 -0.97 -6.55
N GLU A 209 9.46 -0.63 -5.96
CA GLU A 209 10.65 -1.49 -5.97
C GLU A 209 11.33 -1.53 -4.60
N VAL A 210 11.83 -2.71 -4.26
CA VAL A 210 12.74 -2.87 -3.12
C VAL A 210 14.16 -2.56 -3.59
N VAL A 211 14.78 -1.59 -2.94
CA VAL A 211 16.11 -1.11 -3.29
C VAL A 211 17.08 -1.46 -2.18
N GLU A 212 18.14 -2.19 -2.52
CA GLU A 212 19.27 -2.41 -1.61
C GLU A 212 20.16 -1.17 -1.58
N VAL A 213 20.44 -0.68 -0.38
CA VAL A 213 21.35 0.43 -0.11
C VAL A 213 22.61 -0.11 0.55
N LYS A 214 23.76 0.23 -0.02
CA LYS A 214 25.10 -0.10 0.49
C LYS A 214 25.94 1.17 0.44
N GLY A 215 25.99 1.88 1.57
CA GLY A 215 26.57 3.21 1.67
C GLY A 215 25.60 4.27 1.16
N GLU A 216 25.63 4.61 -0.12
CA GLU A 216 24.80 5.65 -0.72
C GLU A 216 24.19 5.17 -2.06
N LYS A 217 22.95 5.57 -2.31
CA LYS A 217 22.29 5.40 -3.60
C LYS A 217 21.51 6.63 -3.99
N SER A 218 21.87 7.23 -5.12
CA SER A 218 21.26 8.47 -5.64
C SER A 218 20.16 8.17 -6.66
N PHE A 219 19.15 9.04 -6.67
CA PHE A 219 18.02 9.01 -7.58
C PHE A 219 17.74 10.43 -8.10
N GLN A 220 17.29 10.49 -9.33
CA GLN A 220 16.70 11.69 -9.93
C GLN A 220 15.39 11.27 -10.57
N ASP A 221 14.31 11.94 -10.22
CA ASP A 221 12.97 11.62 -10.71
C ASP A 221 12.15 12.89 -10.89
N ASP A 222 11.37 12.93 -11.96
CA ASP A 222 10.41 14.01 -12.25
C ASP A 222 9.05 13.78 -11.58
N ARG A 223 8.86 12.61 -10.96
CA ARG A 223 7.66 12.21 -10.23
C ARG A 223 7.82 12.42 -8.73
N VAL A 224 6.70 12.50 -8.03
CA VAL A 224 6.68 12.35 -6.58
C VAL A 224 7.12 10.93 -6.20
N ASN A 225 7.99 10.82 -5.21
CA ASN A 225 8.40 9.53 -4.69
C ASN A 225 7.96 9.37 -3.22
N VAL A 226 7.56 8.16 -2.87
CA VAL A 226 7.39 7.73 -1.47
C VAL A 226 8.49 6.73 -1.16
N ILE A 227 9.23 6.98 -0.07
CA ILE A 227 10.22 6.04 0.44
C ILE A 227 9.69 5.45 1.75
N VAL A 228 9.66 4.13 1.84
CA VAL A 228 9.40 3.40 3.09
C VAL A 228 10.71 2.72 3.49
N ALA A 229 11.24 3.08 4.64
CA ALA A 229 12.47 2.53 5.16
C ALA A 229 12.23 1.13 5.76
N LEU A 230 12.97 0.13 5.32
CA LEU A 230 12.97 -1.22 5.92
C LEU A 230 14.15 -1.41 6.90
N ASN A 231 15.06 -0.46 6.91
CA ASN A 231 16.16 -0.32 7.86
C ASN A 231 16.36 1.18 8.13
N GLU A 232 17.11 1.52 9.16
CA GLU A 232 17.47 2.91 9.44
C GLU A 232 18.28 3.50 8.26
N VAL A 233 17.80 4.61 7.69
CA VAL A 233 18.46 5.32 6.58
C VAL A 233 18.36 6.84 6.74
N PHE A 234 19.24 7.55 6.05
CA PHE A 234 19.18 8.99 5.87
C PHE A 234 18.80 9.30 4.43
N ILE A 235 17.84 10.20 4.24
CA ILE A 235 17.45 10.71 2.93
C ILE A 235 18.00 12.12 2.83
N ARG A 236 18.76 12.42 1.78
CA ARG A 236 19.37 13.74 1.55
C ARG A 236 18.96 14.32 0.20
N SER A 237 18.63 15.60 0.20
CA SER A 237 18.40 16.44 -0.97
C SER A 237 18.65 17.89 -0.55
N LYS A 238 17.74 18.83 -0.87
CA LYS A 238 17.78 20.22 -0.35
C LYS A 238 17.59 20.30 1.17
N ASN A 239 17.00 19.30 1.77
CA ASN A 239 16.96 19.05 3.22
C ASN A 239 17.31 17.60 3.48
N SER A 240 17.55 17.25 4.75
CA SER A 240 17.91 15.89 5.17
C SER A 240 16.88 15.36 6.17
N LEU A 241 16.62 14.06 6.10
CA LEU A 241 15.69 13.38 6.99
C LEU A 241 16.23 12.01 7.37
N LYS A 242 16.23 11.70 8.68
CA LYS A 242 16.45 10.35 9.17
C LYS A 242 15.12 9.59 9.21
N LEU A 243 15.08 8.41 8.64
CA LEU A 243 14.00 7.46 8.79
C LEU A 243 14.46 6.26 9.59
N ASN A 244 13.72 5.91 10.64
CA ASN A 244 13.86 4.63 11.31
C ASN A 244 13.15 3.53 10.53
N GLU A 245 13.34 2.29 10.93
CA GLU A 245 12.69 1.12 10.33
C GLU A 245 11.16 1.30 10.30
N TYR A 246 10.55 1.07 9.16
CA TYR A 246 9.11 1.25 8.85
C TYR A 246 8.57 2.68 8.96
N GLU A 247 9.44 3.67 9.00
CA GLU A 247 9.03 5.06 8.75
C GLU A 247 9.07 5.38 7.26
N SER A 248 8.36 6.43 6.87
CA SER A 248 8.23 6.82 5.47
C SER A 248 8.33 8.33 5.26
N CYS A 249 8.65 8.73 4.03
CA CYS A 249 8.65 10.12 3.61
C CYS A 249 8.12 10.26 2.19
N ILE A 250 7.70 11.47 1.86
CA ILE A 250 7.40 11.91 0.50
C ILE A 250 8.53 12.82 0.02
N ILE A 251 8.95 12.64 -1.22
CA ILE A 251 9.93 13.46 -1.92
C ILE A 251 9.24 14.15 -3.09
N LEU A 252 9.28 15.47 -3.11
CA LEU A 252 8.64 16.26 -4.17
C LEU A 252 9.32 16.00 -5.53
N PRO A 253 8.57 16.08 -6.65
CA PRO A 253 9.08 15.82 -7.99
C PRO A 253 10.19 16.80 -8.41
N ASN A 254 10.94 16.41 -9.44
CA ASN A 254 12.04 17.21 -10.00
C ASN A 254 13.17 17.52 -8.99
N ASN A 255 13.42 16.59 -8.06
CA ASN A 255 14.54 16.71 -7.13
C ASN A 255 15.44 15.46 -7.21
N GLU A 256 16.74 15.74 -7.23
CA GLU A 256 17.74 14.72 -6.95
C GLU A 256 17.77 14.45 -5.44
N TYR A 257 17.87 13.18 -5.06
CA TYR A 257 18.01 12.78 -3.67
C TYR A 257 18.88 11.52 -3.55
N ALA A 258 19.51 11.38 -2.39
CA ALA A 258 20.29 10.21 -2.03
C ALA A 258 19.68 9.52 -0.81
N VAL A 259 19.74 8.20 -0.81
CA VAL A 259 19.44 7.33 0.33
C VAL A 259 20.77 6.79 0.85
N GLU A 260 21.09 7.07 2.11
CA GLU A 260 22.33 6.64 2.75
C GLU A 260 22.04 5.67 3.90
N GLY A 261 22.80 4.58 3.99
CA GLY A 261 22.67 3.57 5.03
C GLY A 261 23.06 2.19 4.56
N GLU A 262 22.69 1.19 5.37
CA GLU A 262 22.89 -0.23 5.05
C GLU A 262 21.58 -0.98 5.20
N GLY A 263 21.15 -1.67 4.14
CA GLY A 263 19.92 -2.47 4.13
C GLY A 263 18.98 -2.14 2.96
N PHE A 264 17.68 -2.01 3.22
CA PHE A 264 16.67 -1.90 2.17
C PHE A 264 15.70 -0.75 2.42
N VAL A 265 15.22 -0.18 1.33
CA VAL A 265 14.05 0.72 1.30
C VAL A 265 13.08 0.25 0.21
N VAL A 266 11.82 0.61 0.33
CA VAL A 266 10.88 0.51 -0.79
C VAL A 266 10.69 1.91 -1.37
N ARG A 267 10.97 2.05 -2.66
CA ARG A 267 10.73 3.24 -3.46
C ARG A 267 9.45 3.05 -4.26
N ILE A 268 8.54 4.03 -4.16
CA ILE A 268 7.20 3.95 -4.73
C ILE A 268 6.90 5.27 -5.45
N TYR A 269 6.31 5.21 -6.62
CA TYR A 269 5.81 6.39 -7.33
C TYR A 269 4.57 6.05 -8.15
N PRO A 270 3.63 7.02 -8.28
CA PRO A 270 2.51 6.87 -9.20
C PRO A 270 3.02 6.88 -10.65
N LEU A 271 2.32 6.17 -11.51
CA LEU A 271 2.45 6.29 -12.95
C LEU A 271 1.38 7.27 -13.44
N GLU A 272 1.67 8.03 -14.48
CA GLU A 272 0.69 8.92 -15.10
C GLU A 272 -0.38 8.08 -15.79
N ASP A 273 -1.64 8.48 -15.65
CA ASP A 273 -2.71 7.94 -16.50
C ASP A 273 -2.36 8.28 -17.95
N ASN A 274 -2.06 7.29 -18.76
CA ASN A 274 -1.91 7.42 -20.20
C ASN A 274 -3.31 7.67 -20.82
N ASN A 275 -3.87 8.87 -20.58
CA ASN A 275 -5.09 9.37 -21.23
C ASN A 275 -4.75 10.25 -22.42
#